data_2dbca955d22367a8bd8b9b73be3178c7
#
_entry.id   2dbca955d22367a8bd8b9b73be3178c7
#
_cell.length_a   1.000
_cell.length_b   1.000
_cell.length_c   1.000
_cell.angle_alpha   90.00
_cell.angle_beta   90.00
_cell.angle_gamma   90.00
#
_symmetry.space_group_name_H-M   'P 1'
#
loop_
_entity.id
_entity.type
_entity.pdbx_description
1 polymer ?
#
loop_
_entity_poly.entity_id
_entity_poly.type
_entity_poly.pdbx_seq_one_letter_code
_entity_poly.pdbx_strand_id
1 'polypeptide(L)'
;MFEQQSPLGSDQDFSAIMNAARHTMPRLLVIDDDNLHRMIICRVAAKAGFLPAGAASYDEAAKLAQETAFDCITLDLSLGNHAGSEMLHHLSMLGSTAPIIVVTGADYATCKETVKVAERLNLDIWECIPKPVDLVMLRHFLERLKASWNTVAVAA
;
A
#
# COMPACT_ATOMS: atom_id res chain seq x y z
N MET A 1 3.52 -46.63 -29.62
CA MET A 1 2.96 -45.26 -29.64
C MET A 1 3.07 -44.73 -28.24
N PHE A 2 4.15 -44.01 -27.94
CA PHE A 2 4.36 -43.42 -26.62
C PHE A 2 3.79 -42.01 -26.61
N GLU A 3 2.69 -41.82 -25.90
CA GLU A 3 2.13 -40.51 -25.61
C GLU A 3 3.08 -39.80 -24.64
N GLN A 4 3.81 -38.81 -25.12
CA GLN A 4 4.58 -37.89 -24.26
C GLN A 4 3.57 -36.99 -23.55
N GLN A 5 3.24 -37.35 -22.33
CA GLN A 5 2.61 -36.41 -21.40
C GLN A 5 3.63 -35.32 -21.07
N SER A 6 3.38 -34.10 -21.50
CA SER A 6 4.14 -32.93 -21.12
C SER A 6 4.00 -32.72 -19.62
N PRO A 7 5.09 -32.57 -18.85
CA PRO A 7 5.04 -32.38 -17.40
C PRO A 7 4.85 -30.92 -17.01
N LEU A 8 4.44 -30.05 -17.91
CA LEU A 8 4.15 -28.64 -17.60
C LEU A 8 2.66 -28.52 -17.35
N GLY A 9 2.33 -28.32 -16.08
CA GLY A 9 0.98 -27.95 -15.66
C GLY A 9 0.46 -26.78 -16.46
N SER A 10 -0.86 -26.70 -16.60
CA SER A 10 -1.53 -25.67 -17.38
C SER A 10 -1.06 -24.28 -16.98
N ASP A 11 -1.12 -23.29 -17.88
CA ASP A 11 -0.84 -21.87 -17.59
C ASP A 11 -1.62 -21.36 -16.38
N GLN A 12 -2.77 -21.98 -16.07
CA GLN A 12 -3.56 -21.70 -14.88
C GLN A 12 -2.87 -22.14 -13.57
N ASP A 13 -2.18 -23.27 -13.56
CA ASP A 13 -1.45 -23.77 -12.40
C ASP A 13 -0.22 -22.89 -12.11
N PHE A 14 0.48 -22.45 -13.16
CA PHE A 14 1.60 -21.53 -13.02
C PHE A 14 1.16 -20.16 -12.50
N SER A 15 0.05 -19.64 -13.00
CA SER A 15 -0.54 -18.39 -12.53
C SER A 15 -0.99 -18.47 -11.07
N ALA A 16 -1.58 -19.59 -10.65
CA ALA A 16 -1.98 -19.83 -9.26
C ALA A 16 -0.76 -19.95 -8.34
N ILE A 17 0.30 -20.63 -8.76
CA ILE A 17 1.57 -20.74 -8.00
C ILE A 17 2.24 -19.37 -7.88
N MET A 18 2.28 -18.58 -8.95
CA MET A 18 2.84 -17.23 -8.93
C MET A 18 2.00 -16.27 -8.08
N ASN A 19 0.68 -16.43 -8.07
CA ASN A 19 -0.19 -15.67 -7.17
C ASN A 19 0.01 -16.09 -5.71
N ALA A 20 0.11 -17.38 -5.42
CA ALA A 20 0.43 -17.87 -4.07
C ALA A 20 1.81 -17.40 -3.59
N ALA A 21 2.83 -17.40 -4.46
CA ALA A 21 4.15 -16.87 -4.14
C ALA A 21 4.16 -15.34 -3.95
N ARG A 22 3.24 -14.62 -4.57
CA ARG A 22 3.04 -13.17 -4.35
C ARG A 22 2.48 -12.83 -2.97
N HIS A 23 1.89 -13.78 -2.28
CA HIS A 23 1.21 -13.56 -1.00
C HIS A 23 2.02 -13.95 0.23
N THR A 24 3.31 -14.23 0.09
CA THR A 24 4.17 -14.54 1.26
C THR A 24 4.50 -13.29 2.09
N MET A 25 4.49 -12.11 1.48
CA MET A 25 4.71 -10.83 2.17
C MET A 25 3.71 -9.78 1.64
N PRO A 26 3.05 -9.03 2.53
CA PRO A 26 2.18 -7.95 2.11
C PRO A 26 2.98 -6.83 1.44
N ARG A 27 2.40 -6.21 0.44
CA ARG A 27 3.00 -5.12 -0.33
C ARG A 27 2.54 -3.77 0.19
N LEU A 28 3.49 -2.88 0.43
CA LEU A 28 3.23 -1.52 0.86
C LEU A 28 3.66 -0.52 -0.20
N LEU A 29 2.77 0.39 -0.60
CA LEU A 29 3.11 1.54 -1.42
C LEU A 29 3.39 2.74 -0.51
N VAL A 30 4.59 3.31 -0.62
CA VAL A 30 5.01 4.49 0.14
C VAL A 30 5.03 5.71 -0.78
N ILE A 31 4.10 6.62 -0.58
CA ILE A 31 3.92 7.81 -1.41
C ILE A 31 4.36 9.04 -0.63
N ASP A 32 5.52 9.58 -0.96
CA ASP A 32 6.12 10.74 -0.32
C ASP A 32 7.14 11.39 -1.26
N ASP A 33 7.06 12.69 -1.49
CA ASP A 33 7.99 13.41 -2.35
C ASP A 33 9.35 13.69 -1.69
N ASP A 34 9.42 13.65 -0.36
CA ASP A 34 10.68 13.73 0.39
C ASP A 34 11.44 12.39 0.31
N ASN A 35 12.59 12.42 -0.35
CA ASN A 35 13.40 11.23 -0.60
C ASN A 35 13.87 10.55 0.70
N LEU A 36 14.35 11.34 1.67
CA LEU A 36 14.82 10.81 2.94
C LEU A 36 13.68 10.17 3.74
N HIS A 37 12.56 10.87 3.82
CA HIS A 37 11.37 10.42 4.55
C HIS A 37 10.81 9.14 3.92
N ARG A 38 10.68 9.11 2.60
CA ARG A 38 10.25 7.91 1.85
C ARG A 38 11.17 6.72 2.11
N MET A 39 12.49 6.92 2.07
CA MET A 39 13.47 5.88 2.35
C MET A 39 13.35 5.34 3.79
N ILE A 40 13.15 6.19 4.77
CA ILE A 40 12.99 5.80 6.17
C ILE A 40 11.73 4.95 6.35
N ILE A 41 10.61 5.38 5.77
CA ILE A 41 9.34 4.62 5.85
C ILE A 41 9.50 3.25 5.18
N CYS A 42 10.13 3.17 4.02
CA CYS A 42 10.40 1.89 3.35
C CYS A 42 11.24 0.95 4.23
N ARG A 43 12.24 1.45 4.94
CA ARG A 43 13.05 0.65 5.87
C ARG A 43 12.25 0.14 7.06
N VAL A 44 11.41 0.98 7.65
CA VAL A 44 10.52 0.57 8.75
C VAL A 44 9.55 -0.50 8.26
N ALA A 45 8.98 -0.32 7.09
CA ALA A 45 8.06 -1.28 6.48
C ALA A 45 8.73 -2.64 6.23
N ALA A 46 9.94 -2.65 5.69
CA ALA A 46 10.71 -3.88 5.48
C ALA A 46 10.97 -4.62 6.80
N LYS A 47 11.33 -3.90 7.85
CA LYS A 47 11.50 -4.47 9.20
C LYS A 47 10.21 -4.99 9.81
N ALA A 48 9.08 -4.40 9.46
CA ALA A 48 7.75 -4.88 9.87
C ALA A 48 7.24 -6.06 9.02
N GLY A 49 8.01 -6.51 8.03
CA GLY A 49 7.69 -7.67 7.20
C GLY A 49 6.87 -7.37 5.97
N PHE A 50 6.90 -6.13 5.48
CA PHE A 50 6.30 -5.72 4.20
C PHE A 50 7.34 -5.71 3.07
N LEU A 51 6.85 -5.82 1.85
CA LEU A 51 7.61 -5.54 0.63
C LEU A 51 7.27 -4.10 0.18
N PRO A 52 8.14 -3.11 0.46
CA PRO A 52 7.84 -1.73 0.16
C PRO A 52 8.17 -1.37 -1.28
N ALA A 53 7.36 -0.49 -1.87
CA ALA A 53 7.64 0.23 -3.11
C ALA A 53 7.45 1.73 -2.87
N GLY A 54 8.46 2.53 -3.20
CA GLY A 54 8.42 3.97 -3.02
C GLY A 54 7.98 4.70 -4.29
N ALA A 55 7.15 5.72 -4.13
CA ALA A 55 6.75 6.65 -5.18
C ALA A 55 7.04 8.09 -4.73
N ALA A 56 7.80 8.83 -5.53
CA ALA A 56 8.22 10.21 -5.23
C ALA A 56 7.23 11.26 -5.73
N SER A 57 6.23 10.85 -6.51
CA SER A 57 5.27 11.76 -7.14
C SER A 57 3.90 11.09 -7.29
N TYR A 58 2.90 11.93 -7.59
CA TYR A 58 1.58 11.44 -7.98
C TYR A 58 1.66 10.48 -9.18
N ASP A 59 2.40 10.85 -10.22
CA ASP A 59 2.49 10.04 -11.46
C ASP A 59 3.14 8.68 -11.22
N GLU A 60 4.21 8.63 -10.43
CA GLU A 60 4.84 7.36 -10.05
C GLU A 60 3.89 6.48 -9.22
N ALA A 61 3.20 7.08 -8.25
CA ALA A 61 2.23 6.37 -7.41
C ALA A 61 1.07 5.82 -8.23
N ALA A 62 0.52 6.63 -9.13
CA ALA A 62 -0.57 6.23 -10.02
C ALA A 62 -0.16 5.05 -10.90
N LYS A 63 1.04 5.09 -11.48
CA LYS A 63 1.58 4.02 -12.31
C LYS A 63 1.75 2.72 -11.51
N LEU A 64 2.38 2.79 -10.34
CA LEU A 64 2.58 1.62 -9.49
C LEU A 64 1.25 1.01 -9.04
N ALA A 65 0.28 1.85 -8.65
CA ALA A 65 -1.04 1.38 -8.22
C ALA A 65 -1.85 0.73 -9.36
N GLN A 66 -1.63 1.12 -10.61
CA GLN A 66 -2.24 0.48 -11.77
C GLN A 66 -1.60 -0.88 -12.09
N GLU A 67 -0.29 -1.00 -11.94
CA GLU A 67 0.48 -2.19 -12.30
C GLU A 67 0.46 -3.27 -11.21
N THR A 68 0.26 -2.87 -9.94
CA THR A 68 0.40 -3.76 -8.79
C THR A 68 -0.70 -3.50 -7.77
N ALA A 69 -1.32 -4.55 -7.27
CA ALA A 69 -2.19 -4.47 -6.10
C ALA A 69 -1.33 -4.37 -4.82
N PHE A 70 -1.59 -3.36 -4.00
CA PHE A 70 -0.96 -3.17 -2.71
C PHE A 70 -1.89 -3.57 -1.57
N ASP A 71 -1.31 -4.04 -0.48
CA ASP A 71 -2.04 -4.48 0.72
C ASP A 71 -2.13 -3.37 1.77
N CYS A 72 -1.30 -2.35 1.64
CA CYS A 72 -1.29 -1.15 2.46
C CYS A 72 -0.66 0.01 1.70
N ILE A 73 -1.06 1.23 2.03
CA ILE A 73 -0.54 2.46 1.42
C ILE A 73 -0.19 3.46 2.52
N THR A 74 0.99 4.06 2.47
CA THR A 74 1.28 5.28 3.23
C THR A 74 1.25 6.46 2.28
N LEU A 75 0.53 7.52 2.64
CA LEU A 75 0.28 8.67 1.79
C LEU A 75 0.65 9.97 2.49
N ASP A 76 1.59 10.72 1.92
CA ASP A 76 1.79 12.12 2.24
C ASP A 76 0.75 12.98 1.50
N LEU A 77 0.10 13.88 2.21
CA LEU A 77 -0.91 14.78 1.62
C LEU A 77 -0.30 15.91 0.77
N SER A 78 1.00 16.15 0.89
CA SER A 78 1.74 17.13 0.09
C SER A 78 2.60 16.40 -0.94
N LEU A 79 2.14 16.33 -2.17
CA LEU A 79 2.85 15.70 -3.30
C LEU A 79 3.24 16.73 -4.37
N GLY A 80 4.14 17.65 -4.02
CA GLY A 80 4.56 18.72 -4.92
C GLY A 80 3.37 19.60 -5.32
N ASN A 81 2.99 19.60 -6.61
CA ASN A 81 1.87 20.38 -7.16
C ASN A 81 0.51 19.68 -7.00
N HIS A 82 0.47 18.44 -6.49
CA HIS A 82 -0.76 17.67 -6.34
C HIS A 82 -1.21 17.65 -4.88
N ALA A 83 -2.51 17.78 -4.66
CA ALA A 83 -3.10 17.53 -3.36
C ALA A 83 -3.26 16.02 -3.10
N GLY A 84 -3.14 15.59 -1.85
CA GLY A 84 -3.36 14.20 -1.48
C GLY A 84 -4.75 13.68 -1.84
N SER A 85 -5.75 14.58 -1.88
CA SER A 85 -7.11 14.25 -2.34
C SER A 85 -7.16 13.73 -3.79
N GLU A 86 -6.31 14.21 -4.67
CA GLU A 86 -6.22 13.71 -6.06
C GLU A 86 -5.76 12.24 -6.07
N MET A 87 -4.81 11.89 -5.23
CA MET A 87 -4.36 10.50 -5.10
C MET A 87 -5.46 9.59 -4.53
N LEU A 88 -6.25 10.07 -3.58
CA LEU A 88 -7.40 9.34 -3.05
C LEU A 88 -8.45 9.06 -4.14
N HIS A 89 -8.77 10.07 -4.97
CA HIS A 89 -9.66 9.87 -6.10
C HIS A 89 -9.14 8.82 -7.08
N HIS A 90 -7.85 8.85 -7.39
CA HIS A 90 -7.23 7.86 -8.28
C HIS A 90 -7.29 6.44 -7.72
N LEU A 91 -6.96 6.26 -6.44
CA LEU A 91 -7.06 4.97 -5.75
C LEU A 91 -8.50 4.44 -5.74
N SER A 92 -9.47 5.31 -5.53
CA SER A 92 -10.90 4.96 -5.59
C SER A 92 -11.31 4.49 -6.99
N MET A 93 -10.86 5.18 -8.04
CA MET A 93 -11.12 4.78 -9.42
C MET A 93 -10.52 3.40 -9.76
N LEU A 94 -9.40 3.05 -9.17
CA LEU A 94 -8.78 1.74 -9.31
C LEU A 94 -9.46 0.64 -8.48
N GLY A 95 -10.44 0.98 -7.66
CA GLY A 95 -11.11 0.03 -6.76
C GLY A 95 -10.23 -0.45 -5.62
N SER A 96 -9.26 0.35 -5.18
CA SER A 96 -8.36 -0.02 -4.08
C SER A 96 -9.13 -0.27 -2.78
N THR A 97 -8.86 -1.38 -2.15
CA THR A 97 -9.36 -1.74 -0.81
C THR A 97 -8.26 -1.71 0.25
N ALA A 98 -7.05 -1.34 -0.14
CA ALA A 98 -5.91 -1.28 0.77
C ALA A 98 -6.13 -0.25 1.87
N PRO A 99 -5.88 -0.58 3.14
CA PRO A 99 -5.85 0.40 4.22
C PRO A 99 -4.77 1.45 3.96
N ILE A 100 -5.11 2.71 4.23
CA ILE A 100 -4.25 3.86 3.99
C ILE A 100 -3.84 4.47 5.34
N ILE A 101 -2.54 4.63 5.53
CA ILE A 101 -1.97 5.41 6.62
C ILE A 101 -1.54 6.76 6.04
N VAL A 102 -2.18 7.82 6.46
CA VAL A 102 -1.79 9.18 6.09
C VAL A 102 -0.64 9.63 6.97
N VAL A 103 0.45 10.09 6.35
CA VAL A 103 1.64 10.59 7.04
C VAL A 103 1.91 12.01 6.56
N THR A 104 1.59 13.01 7.35
CA THR A 104 1.59 14.39 6.86
C THR A 104 2.00 15.41 7.91
N GLY A 105 2.61 16.52 7.44
CA GLY A 105 2.83 17.73 8.24
C GLY A 105 1.61 18.64 8.32
N ALA A 106 0.49 18.28 7.67
CA ALA A 106 -0.74 19.04 7.73
C ALA A 106 -1.36 19.03 9.14
N ASP A 107 -2.20 20.03 9.40
CA ASP A 107 -2.90 20.15 10.68
C ASP A 107 -4.02 19.10 10.85
N TYR A 108 -4.56 19.03 12.05
CA TYR A 108 -5.64 18.10 12.39
C TYR A 108 -6.91 18.31 11.53
N ALA A 109 -7.23 19.56 11.20
CA ALA A 109 -8.39 19.88 10.37
C ALA A 109 -8.25 19.31 8.95
N THR A 110 -7.06 19.40 8.37
CA THR A 110 -6.75 18.80 7.06
C THR A 110 -6.85 17.29 7.11
N CYS A 111 -6.35 16.64 8.16
CA CYS A 111 -6.52 15.20 8.35
C CYS A 111 -7.99 14.80 8.44
N LYS A 112 -8.80 15.53 9.20
CA LYS A 112 -10.26 15.27 9.30
C LYS A 112 -10.96 15.40 7.96
N GLU A 113 -10.66 16.43 7.18
CA GLU A 113 -11.24 16.60 5.84
C GLU A 113 -10.81 15.48 4.90
N THR A 114 -9.55 15.05 4.97
CA THR A 114 -9.05 13.92 4.18
C THR A 114 -9.80 12.63 4.49
N VAL A 115 -10.04 12.34 5.76
CA VAL A 115 -10.83 11.18 6.19
C VAL A 115 -12.24 11.23 5.63
N LYS A 116 -12.90 12.40 5.67
CA LYS A 116 -14.25 12.57 5.08
C LYS A 116 -14.28 12.34 3.58
N VAL A 117 -13.26 12.84 2.86
CA VAL A 117 -13.14 12.59 1.42
C VAL A 117 -12.97 11.09 1.15
N ALA A 118 -12.10 10.43 1.90
CA ALA A 118 -11.87 9.00 1.76
C ALA A 118 -13.13 8.17 2.03
N GLU A 119 -13.90 8.50 3.06
CA GLU A 119 -15.17 7.85 3.37
C GLU A 119 -16.16 7.95 2.22
N ARG A 120 -16.31 9.14 1.60
CA ARG A 120 -17.17 9.34 0.42
C ARG A 120 -16.70 8.53 -0.80
N LEU A 121 -15.40 8.23 -0.88
CA LEU A 121 -14.79 7.44 -1.94
C LEU A 121 -14.73 5.94 -1.64
N ASN A 122 -15.29 5.50 -0.51
CA ASN A 122 -15.21 4.13 0.00
C ASN A 122 -13.77 3.62 0.16
N LEU A 123 -12.86 4.51 0.57
CA LEU A 123 -11.48 4.19 0.93
C LEU A 123 -11.35 4.05 2.45
N ASP A 124 -10.41 3.21 2.86
CA ASP A 124 -10.15 2.91 4.27
C ASP A 124 -8.92 3.68 4.76
N ILE A 125 -9.15 4.85 5.40
CA ILE A 125 -8.10 5.55 6.15
C ILE A 125 -8.01 4.92 7.54
N TRP A 126 -6.92 4.23 7.76
CA TRP A 126 -6.72 3.50 9.01
C TRP A 126 -6.14 4.36 10.12
N GLU A 127 -5.23 5.26 9.78
CA GLU A 127 -4.56 6.16 10.72
C GLU A 127 -4.05 7.42 10.03
N CYS A 128 -3.93 8.50 10.81
CA CYS A 128 -3.33 9.77 10.40
C CYS A 128 -2.16 10.06 11.35
N ILE A 129 -0.94 9.99 10.84
CA ILE A 129 0.29 10.16 11.63
C ILE A 129 0.92 11.51 11.29
N PRO A 130 1.17 12.38 12.28
CA PRO A 130 1.83 13.65 12.05
C PRO A 130 3.32 13.49 11.75
N LYS A 131 3.87 14.41 10.96
CA LYS A 131 5.32 14.58 10.82
C LYS A 131 5.86 15.51 11.92
N PRO A 132 7.05 15.26 12.47
CA PRO A 132 7.95 14.13 12.21
C PRO A 132 7.37 12.80 12.68
N VAL A 133 7.54 11.77 11.88
CA VAL A 133 6.94 10.46 12.15
C VAL A 133 7.59 9.80 13.36
N ASP A 134 6.77 9.37 14.30
CA ASP A 134 7.20 8.41 15.31
C ASP A 134 7.35 7.02 14.66
N LEU A 135 8.61 6.61 14.45
CA LEU A 135 8.93 5.38 13.74
C LEU A 135 8.53 4.12 14.53
N VAL A 136 8.52 4.20 15.85
CA VAL A 136 8.05 3.11 16.71
C VAL A 136 6.55 2.92 16.56
N MET A 137 5.80 4.01 16.55
CA MET A 137 4.36 4.02 16.32
C MET A 137 4.02 3.50 14.92
N LEU A 138 4.70 4.00 13.88
CA LEU A 138 4.49 3.54 12.51
C LEU A 138 4.74 2.02 12.39
N ARG A 139 5.84 1.54 12.94
CA ARG A 139 6.15 0.11 12.95
C ARG A 139 5.06 -0.69 13.63
N HIS A 140 4.57 -0.24 14.77
CA HIS A 140 3.50 -0.90 15.51
C HIS A 140 2.21 -1.01 14.68
N PHE A 141 1.82 0.07 14.01
CA PHE A 141 0.67 0.02 13.10
C PHE A 141 0.85 -0.95 11.95
N LEU A 142 2.03 -0.97 11.32
CA LEU A 142 2.33 -1.89 10.23
C LEU A 142 2.33 -3.35 10.69
N GLU A 143 2.87 -3.63 11.86
CA GLU A 143 2.85 -4.99 12.45
C GLU A 143 1.42 -5.46 12.73
N ARG A 144 0.55 -4.58 13.21
CA ARG A 144 -0.88 -4.89 13.40
C ARG A 144 -1.60 -5.14 12.07
N LEU A 145 -1.33 -4.34 11.05
CA LEU A 145 -1.88 -4.57 9.70
C LEU A 145 -1.42 -5.89 9.13
N LYS A 146 -0.16 -6.25 9.29
CA LYS A 146 0.37 -7.54 8.84
C LYS A 146 -0.29 -8.70 9.56
N ALA A 147 -0.53 -8.60 10.85
CA ALA A 147 -1.23 -9.65 11.62
C ALA A 147 -2.66 -9.85 11.11
N SER A 148 -3.38 -8.77 10.82
CA SER A 148 -4.71 -8.81 10.20
C SER A 148 -4.67 -9.41 8.80
N TRP A 149 -3.71 -9.03 7.98
CA TRP A 149 -3.51 -9.57 6.64
C TRP A 149 -3.24 -11.09 6.66
N ASN A 150 -2.39 -11.57 7.57
CA ASN A 150 -2.11 -13.00 7.73
C ASN A 150 -3.38 -13.78 8.08
N THR A 151 -4.27 -13.24 8.90
CA THR A 151 -5.53 -13.87 9.29
C THR A 151 -6.46 -14.03 8.09
N VAL A 152 -6.56 -13.01 7.23
CA VAL A 152 -7.37 -13.06 6.00
C VAL A 152 -6.77 -14.04 4.99
N ALA A 153 -5.46 -14.07 4.82
CA ALA A 153 -4.77 -14.99 3.91
C ALA A 153 -4.95 -16.47 4.30
N VAL A 154 -5.04 -16.76 5.58
CA VAL A 154 -5.27 -18.13 6.08
C VAL A 154 -6.74 -18.55 5.96
N ALA A 155 -7.68 -17.59 6.01
CA ALA A 155 -9.12 -17.85 5.88
C ALA A 155 -9.58 -18.01 4.41
N ALA A 156 -8.75 -17.60 3.45
CA ALA A 156 -9.00 -17.77 2.03
C ALA A 156 -8.41 -19.09 1.55
#